data_80765380f967c9d727a1b01a64e91714
#
_entry.id   80765380f967c9d727a1b01a64e91714
#
_cell.length_a   1.000
_cell.length_b   1.000
_cell.length_c   1.000
_cell.angle_alpha   90.00
_cell.angle_beta   90.00
_cell.angle_gamma   90.00
#
_symmetry.space_group_name_H-M   'P 1'
#
loop_
_entity.id
_entity.type
_entity.pdbx_description
1 polymer ?
#
loop_
_entity_poly.entity_id
_entity_poly.type
_entity_poly.pdbx_seq_one_letter_code
_entity_poly.pdbx_strand_id
1 'polypeptide(L)'
;SCFIGFKQRIVEAAEKDGSLKPNSVVIEPTSGNTGIALAFVCAAKGYKCILTMPETMSKERRLLLRLLGADIVLTPGPKGMGGAISKASQLMEEHGENGFMPQQFNNPANPEVHRKTTAEEIWSGMEGKIDCFISGVGTGGTITGVSEVIKKRNPDMISVAVEPIESPVITQT
;
A
#
# COMPACT_ATOMS: atom_id res chain seq x y z
N SER A 1 -11.06 1.49 8.58
CA SER A 1 -9.76 2.16 8.40
C SER A 1 -9.40 2.14 6.92
N CYS A 2 -9.03 3.28 6.35
CA CYS A 2 -8.72 3.50 4.93
C CYS A 2 -7.68 2.48 4.38
N PHE A 3 -6.69 2.10 5.18
CA PHE A 3 -5.65 1.14 4.77
C PHE A 3 -6.15 -0.27 4.47
N ILE A 4 -7.07 -0.79 5.27
CA ILE A 4 -7.65 -2.14 5.05
C ILE A 4 -8.52 -2.10 3.80
N GLY A 5 -9.39 -1.12 3.66
CA GLY A 5 -10.24 -0.98 2.49
C GLY A 5 -9.47 -0.86 1.17
N PHE A 6 -8.33 -0.18 1.18
CA PHE A 6 -7.44 -0.10 0.02
C PHE A 6 -6.86 -1.47 -0.36
N LYS A 7 -6.31 -2.22 0.60
CA LYS A 7 -5.73 -3.54 0.32
C LYS A 7 -6.78 -4.57 -0.08
N GLN A 8 -7.95 -4.50 0.51
CA GLN A 8 -9.10 -5.31 0.10
C GLN A 8 -9.45 -5.08 -1.38
N ARG A 9 -9.51 -3.83 -1.84
CA ARG A 9 -9.82 -3.51 -3.25
C ARG A 9 -8.74 -3.96 -4.23
N ILE A 10 -7.46 -3.90 -3.85
CA ILE A 10 -6.38 -4.45 -4.69
C ILE A 10 -6.58 -5.96 -4.87
N VAL A 11 -6.83 -6.67 -3.78
CA VAL A 11 -7.06 -8.11 -3.79
C VAL A 11 -8.32 -8.45 -4.61
N GLU A 12 -9.43 -7.74 -4.39
CA GLU A 12 -10.68 -7.94 -5.13
C GLU A 12 -10.55 -7.63 -6.64
N ALA A 13 -9.76 -6.60 -7.00
CA ALA A 13 -9.48 -6.29 -8.40
C ALA A 13 -8.68 -7.42 -9.05
N ALA A 14 -7.67 -7.94 -8.37
CA ALA A 14 -6.85 -9.05 -8.83
C ALA A 14 -7.61 -10.38 -8.92
N GLU A 15 -8.57 -10.63 -8.03
CA GLU A 15 -9.50 -11.76 -8.15
C GLU A 15 -10.38 -11.63 -9.39
N LYS A 16 -10.87 -10.40 -9.66
CA LYS A 16 -11.77 -10.13 -10.78
C LYS A 16 -11.09 -10.23 -12.13
N ASP A 17 -9.84 -9.78 -12.25
CA ASP A 17 -9.07 -9.85 -13.50
C ASP A 17 -8.34 -11.17 -13.69
N GLY A 18 -8.38 -12.08 -12.70
CA GLY A 18 -7.80 -13.41 -12.74
C GLY A 18 -6.29 -13.45 -12.45
N SER A 19 -5.68 -12.34 -12.08
CA SER A 19 -4.25 -12.29 -11.68
C SER A 19 -4.01 -12.91 -10.30
N LEU A 20 -5.02 -12.96 -9.44
CA LEU A 20 -5.01 -13.64 -8.15
C LEU A 20 -5.99 -14.82 -8.21
N LYS A 21 -5.46 -16.03 -8.24
CA LYS A 21 -6.23 -17.29 -8.31
C LYS A 21 -6.43 -17.88 -6.91
N PRO A 22 -7.43 -18.76 -6.70
CA PRO A 22 -7.46 -19.61 -5.51
C PRO A 22 -6.13 -20.35 -5.37
N ASN A 23 -5.56 -20.42 -4.19
CA ASN A 23 -4.23 -20.96 -3.88
C ASN A 23 -3.02 -20.10 -4.30
N SER A 24 -3.23 -18.90 -4.82
CA SER A 24 -2.13 -17.96 -5.03
C SER A 24 -1.49 -17.54 -3.70
N VAL A 25 -0.21 -17.18 -3.79
CA VAL A 25 0.57 -16.67 -2.67
C VAL A 25 0.77 -15.17 -2.88
N VAL A 26 0.27 -14.38 -1.95
CA VAL A 26 0.43 -12.92 -1.97
C VAL A 26 1.77 -12.56 -1.36
N ILE A 27 2.63 -11.90 -2.13
CA ILE A 27 4.00 -11.54 -1.73
C ILE A 27 4.15 -10.03 -1.81
N GLU A 28 4.62 -9.38 -0.74
CA GLU A 28 4.81 -7.91 -0.73
C GLU A 28 6.02 -7.51 0.11
N PRO A 29 6.93 -6.67 -0.43
CA PRO A 29 7.97 -6.03 0.35
C PRO A 29 7.36 -4.87 1.13
N THR A 30 7.37 -4.95 2.46
CA THR A 30 6.72 -3.93 3.29
C THR A 30 7.31 -3.84 4.69
N SER A 31 7.40 -2.62 5.19
CA SER A 31 7.83 -2.33 6.57
C SER A 31 6.74 -1.66 7.41
N GLY A 32 5.58 -1.35 6.79
CA GLY A 32 4.58 -0.48 7.38
C GLY A 32 3.19 -1.09 7.57
N ASN A 33 2.21 -0.20 7.74
CA ASN A 33 0.79 -0.54 7.90
C ASN A 33 0.20 -1.29 6.69
N THR A 34 0.82 -1.14 5.53
CA THR A 34 0.50 -1.90 4.31
C THR A 34 0.56 -3.41 4.55
N GLY A 35 1.64 -3.89 5.19
CA GLY A 35 1.79 -5.32 5.51
C GLY A 35 0.69 -5.82 6.45
N ILE A 36 0.35 -5.03 7.48
CA ILE A 36 -0.71 -5.37 8.43
C ILE A 36 -2.06 -5.48 7.72
N ALA A 37 -2.39 -4.48 6.89
CA ALA A 37 -3.64 -4.48 6.15
C ALA A 37 -3.72 -5.63 5.15
N LEU A 38 -2.61 -5.95 4.47
CA LEU A 38 -2.55 -7.05 3.52
C LEU A 38 -2.68 -8.42 4.21
N ALA A 39 -1.94 -8.63 5.31
CA ALA A 39 -2.05 -9.84 6.12
C ALA A 39 -3.49 -10.07 6.62
N PHE A 40 -4.14 -8.99 7.10
CA PHE A 40 -5.54 -9.05 7.53
C PHE A 40 -6.48 -9.47 6.39
N VAL A 41 -6.35 -8.86 5.21
CA VAL A 41 -7.19 -9.21 4.04
C VAL A 41 -6.92 -10.64 3.58
N CYS A 42 -5.65 -11.06 3.52
CA CYS A 42 -5.28 -12.42 3.15
C CYS A 42 -5.85 -13.44 4.13
N ALA A 43 -5.74 -13.19 5.44
CA ALA A 43 -6.34 -14.05 6.46
C ALA A 43 -7.86 -14.19 6.31
N ALA A 44 -8.55 -13.06 6.06
CA ALA A 44 -10.00 -13.05 5.86
C ALA A 44 -10.46 -13.78 4.59
N LYS A 45 -9.64 -13.77 3.54
CA LYS A 45 -9.95 -14.39 2.23
C LYS A 45 -9.31 -15.78 2.02
N GLY A 46 -8.50 -16.26 2.96
CA GLY A 46 -7.86 -17.57 2.89
C GLY A 46 -6.64 -17.63 1.98
N TYR A 47 -6.00 -16.50 1.66
CA TYR A 47 -4.77 -16.46 0.89
C TYR A 47 -3.53 -16.62 1.76
N LYS A 48 -2.55 -17.36 1.26
CA LYS A 48 -1.21 -17.35 1.85
C LYS A 48 -0.57 -16.00 1.62
N CYS A 49 0.02 -15.42 2.67
CA CYS A 49 0.67 -14.12 2.62
C CYS A 49 2.14 -14.24 3.06
N ILE A 50 3.06 -13.79 2.24
CA ILE A 50 4.49 -13.72 2.53
C ILE A 50 4.93 -12.27 2.47
N LEU A 51 5.48 -11.76 3.58
CA LEU A 51 5.95 -10.39 3.68
C LEU A 51 7.46 -10.37 3.86
N THR A 52 8.14 -9.64 2.99
CA THR A 52 9.58 -9.45 3.11
C THR A 52 9.88 -8.10 3.75
N MET A 53 10.81 -8.08 4.70
CA MET A 53 11.17 -6.85 5.43
C MET A 53 12.57 -6.93 6.02
N PRO A 54 13.24 -5.77 6.25
CA PRO A 54 14.51 -5.74 6.96
C PRO A 54 14.37 -6.25 8.40
N GLU A 55 15.39 -6.95 8.88
CA GLU A 55 15.45 -7.44 10.27
C GLU A 55 15.43 -6.34 11.32
N THR A 56 15.66 -5.09 10.93
CA THR A 56 15.58 -3.90 11.79
C THR A 56 14.15 -3.51 12.18
N MET A 57 13.14 -4.13 11.54
CA MET A 57 11.74 -3.88 11.89
C MET A 57 11.41 -4.35 13.30
N SER A 58 10.50 -3.61 13.97
CA SER A 58 10.14 -3.87 15.36
C SER A 58 9.58 -5.28 15.58
N LYS A 59 9.91 -5.86 16.74
CA LYS A 59 9.47 -7.21 17.11
C LYS A 59 7.96 -7.28 17.24
N GLU A 60 7.33 -6.23 17.76
CA GLU A 60 5.88 -6.12 17.96
C GLU A 60 5.15 -6.20 16.62
N ARG A 61 5.64 -5.49 15.62
CA ARG A 61 5.07 -5.53 14.26
C ARG A 61 5.18 -6.91 13.64
N ARG A 62 6.34 -7.55 13.77
CA ARG A 62 6.52 -8.94 13.30
C ARG A 62 5.59 -9.91 13.99
N LEU A 63 5.39 -9.76 15.31
CA LEU A 63 4.46 -10.60 16.06
C LEU A 63 3.02 -10.41 15.57
N LEU A 64 2.58 -9.17 15.38
CA LEU A 64 1.24 -8.86 14.87
C LEU A 64 0.99 -9.49 13.49
N LEU A 65 1.97 -9.40 12.58
CA LEU A 65 1.85 -10.00 11.25
C LEU A 65 1.73 -11.54 11.30
N ARG A 66 2.50 -12.19 12.19
CA ARG A 66 2.41 -13.64 12.41
C ARG A 66 1.07 -14.03 13.02
N LEU A 67 0.53 -13.26 13.96
CA LEU A 67 -0.81 -13.48 14.53
C LEU A 67 -1.90 -13.40 13.45
N LEU A 68 -1.70 -12.59 12.41
CA LEU A 68 -2.58 -12.52 11.24
C LEU A 68 -2.30 -13.63 10.21
N GLY A 69 -1.42 -14.58 10.51
CA GLY A 69 -1.13 -15.72 9.65
C GLY A 69 -0.15 -15.44 8.50
N ALA A 70 0.53 -14.31 8.49
CA ALA A 70 1.53 -14.01 7.45
C ALA A 70 2.88 -14.66 7.76
N ASP A 71 3.50 -15.25 6.74
CA ASP A 71 4.89 -15.68 6.76
C ASP A 71 5.81 -14.45 6.60
N ILE A 72 6.83 -14.34 7.44
CA ILE A 72 7.76 -13.22 7.40
C ILE A 72 9.14 -13.69 6.97
N VAL A 73 9.65 -13.11 5.90
CA VAL A 73 11.01 -13.31 5.41
C VAL A 73 11.85 -12.07 5.74
N LEU A 74 12.80 -12.24 6.66
CA LEU A 74 13.68 -11.17 7.07
C LEU A 74 14.88 -11.06 6.12
N THR A 75 15.25 -9.82 5.81
CA THR A 75 16.44 -9.51 5.00
C THR A 75 17.46 -8.74 5.81
N PRO A 76 18.76 -8.78 5.46
CA PRO A 76 19.81 -8.09 6.20
C PRO A 76 19.52 -6.59 6.35
N GLY A 77 19.62 -6.08 7.58
CA GLY A 77 19.37 -4.69 7.93
C GLY A 77 20.08 -3.66 7.04
N PRO A 78 21.40 -3.83 6.76
CA PRO A 78 22.15 -2.90 5.90
C PRO A 78 21.61 -2.75 4.47
N LYS A 79 20.87 -3.76 3.97
CA LYS A 79 20.23 -3.69 2.63
C LYS A 79 18.92 -2.91 2.63
N GLY A 80 18.41 -2.55 3.79
CA GLY A 80 17.16 -1.78 3.94
C GLY A 80 15.98 -2.35 3.14
N MET A 81 15.12 -1.47 2.65
CA MET A 81 13.99 -1.88 1.81
C MET A 81 14.40 -2.44 0.45
N GLY A 82 15.55 -2.03 -0.10
CA GLY A 82 16.07 -2.61 -1.35
C GLY A 82 16.30 -4.11 -1.24
N GLY A 83 16.83 -4.57 -0.11
CA GLY A 83 16.98 -6.00 0.18
C GLY A 83 15.65 -6.74 0.27
N ALA A 84 14.64 -6.12 0.88
CA ALA A 84 13.30 -6.70 0.98
C ALA A 84 12.63 -6.79 -0.40
N ILE A 85 12.77 -5.77 -1.24
CA ILE A 85 12.25 -5.76 -2.62
C ILE A 85 12.91 -6.87 -3.45
N SER A 86 14.24 -6.98 -3.42
CA SER A 86 14.97 -8.03 -4.15
C SER A 86 14.53 -9.44 -3.71
N LYS A 87 14.31 -9.63 -2.40
CA LYS A 87 13.85 -10.93 -1.88
C LYS A 87 12.40 -11.23 -2.28
N ALA A 88 11.53 -10.23 -2.32
CA ALA A 88 10.17 -10.39 -2.81
C ALA A 88 10.15 -10.79 -4.29
N SER A 89 10.98 -10.15 -5.13
CA SER A 89 11.12 -10.53 -6.54
C SER A 89 11.60 -11.97 -6.72
N GLN A 90 12.59 -12.40 -5.95
CA GLN A 90 13.06 -13.79 -5.94
C GLN A 90 11.92 -14.76 -5.58
N LEU A 91 11.14 -14.46 -4.55
CA LEU A 91 10.01 -15.29 -4.15
C LEU A 91 8.91 -15.33 -5.22
N MET A 92 8.70 -14.23 -5.95
CA MET A 92 7.78 -14.22 -7.09
C MET A 92 8.24 -15.18 -8.19
N GLU A 93 9.53 -15.21 -8.50
CA GLU A 93 10.10 -16.16 -9.47
C GLU A 93 9.95 -17.62 -8.98
N GLU A 94 10.21 -17.88 -7.69
CA GLU A 94 10.07 -19.21 -7.08
C GLU A 94 8.60 -19.71 -7.12
N HIS A 95 7.61 -18.83 -6.96
CA HIS A 95 6.19 -19.16 -7.00
C HIS A 95 5.59 -19.13 -8.42
N GLY A 96 6.27 -18.51 -9.39
CA GLY A 96 5.84 -18.40 -10.78
C GLY A 96 4.41 -17.86 -10.91
N GLU A 97 3.55 -18.56 -11.66
CA GLU A 97 2.17 -18.16 -11.90
C GLU A 97 1.28 -18.15 -10.64
N ASN A 98 1.71 -18.76 -9.54
CA ASN A 98 0.99 -18.77 -8.29
C ASN A 98 1.37 -17.56 -7.38
N GLY A 99 2.42 -16.84 -7.73
CA GLY A 99 2.81 -15.63 -7.03
C GLY A 99 1.97 -14.43 -7.46
N PHE A 100 1.55 -13.61 -6.51
CA PHE A 100 0.90 -12.32 -6.76
C PHE A 100 1.53 -11.23 -5.91
N MET A 101 2.01 -10.17 -6.55
CA MET A 101 2.57 -9.01 -5.86
C MET A 101 1.67 -7.79 -6.10
N PRO A 102 1.03 -7.24 -5.05
CA PRO A 102 0.15 -6.08 -5.15
C PRO A 102 0.77 -4.81 -5.72
N GLN A 103 2.11 -4.63 -5.59
CA GLN A 103 2.89 -3.53 -6.15
C GLN A 103 2.29 -2.15 -5.85
N GLN A 104 2.12 -1.83 -4.57
CA GLN A 104 1.41 -0.63 -4.12
C GLN A 104 1.87 0.70 -4.76
N PHE A 105 3.11 0.80 -5.21
CA PHE A 105 3.65 2.00 -5.85
C PHE A 105 3.18 2.18 -7.29
N ASN A 106 2.93 1.08 -8.00
CA ASN A 106 2.58 1.07 -9.43
C ASN A 106 1.12 0.70 -9.68
N ASN A 107 0.37 0.28 -8.65
CA ASN A 107 -0.98 -0.21 -8.80
C ASN A 107 -1.98 0.95 -8.93
N PRO A 108 -2.68 1.11 -10.06
CA PRO A 108 -3.67 2.19 -10.27
C PRO A 108 -4.87 2.12 -9.31
N ALA A 109 -5.13 0.97 -8.70
CA ALA A 109 -6.14 0.82 -7.66
C ALA A 109 -5.83 1.66 -6.41
N ASN A 110 -4.56 2.04 -6.20
CA ASN A 110 -4.16 2.88 -5.08
C ASN A 110 -4.79 4.30 -5.15
N PRO A 111 -4.53 5.15 -6.14
CA PRO A 111 -5.22 6.43 -6.24
C PRO A 111 -6.73 6.26 -6.47
N GLU A 112 -7.17 5.20 -7.13
CA GLU A 112 -8.59 4.98 -7.43
C GLU A 112 -9.45 4.80 -6.17
N VAL A 113 -8.96 4.08 -5.15
CA VAL A 113 -9.69 3.98 -3.89
C VAL A 113 -9.84 5.34 -3.21
N HIS A 114 -8.79 6.17 -3.27
CA HIS A 114 -8.84 7.51 -2.68
C HIS A 114 -9.76 8.45 -3.45
N ARG A 115 -9.88 8.28 -4.78
CA ARG A 115 -10.90 9.00 -5.57
C ARG A 115 -12.33 8.66 -5.14
N LYS A 116 -12.59 7.37 -4.89
CA LYS A 116 -13.95 6.86 -4.61
C LYS A 116 -14.36 6.97 -3.15
N THR A 117 -13.43 7.09 -2.23
CA THR A 117 -13.73 7.09 -0.78
C THR A 117 -13.17 8.32 -0.08
N THR A 118 -11.85 8.42 0.08
CA THR A 118 -11.20 9.47 0.87
C THR A 118 -11.54 10.87 0.38
N ALA A 119 -11.57 11.08 -0.93
CA ALA A 119 -11.94 12.38 -1.50
C ALA A 119 -13.38 12.77 -1.17
N GLU A 120 -14.32 11.82 -1.24
CA GLU A 120 -15.73 12.05 -0.94
C GLU A 120 -15.94 12.29 0.57
N GLU A 121 -15.25 11.52 1.42
CA GLU A 121 -15.29 11.72 2.88
C GLU A 121 -14.78 13.10 3.28
N ILE A 122 -13.64 13.53 2.70
CA ILE A 122 -13.08 14.87 2.95
C ILE A 122 -14.01 15.95 2.42
N TRP A 123 -14.51 15.82 1.19
CA TRP A 123 -15.42 16.77 0.58
C TRP A 123 -16.69 16.97 1.39
N SER A 124 -17.31 15.87 1.81
CA SER A 124 -18.52 15.89 2.64
C SER A 124 -18.23 16.46 4.05
N GLY A 125 -17.15 16.03 4.69
CA GLY A 125 -16.79 16.50 6.02
C GLY A 125 -16.43 17.99 6.11
N MET A 126 -15.93 18.56 5.00
CA MET A 126 -15.60 19.98 4.85
C MET A 126 -16.73 20.81 4.20
N GLU A 127 -17.89 20.22 3.96
CA GLU A 127 -19.02 20.87 3.29
C GLU A 127 -18.62 21.54 1.96
N GLY A 128 -17.68 20.93 1.23
CA GLY A 128 -17.16 21.44 -0.03
C GLY A 128 -16.22 22.66 0.08
N LYS A 129 -15.90 23.12 1.29
CA LYS A 129 -15.06 24.30 1.53
C LYS A 129 -13.63 23.89 1.80
N ILE A 130 -12.84 23.71 0.75
CA ILE A 130 -11.45 23.24 0.83
C ILE A 130 -10.56 24.14 -0.02
N ASP A 131 -9.77 24.99 0.62
CA ASP A 131 -8.81 25.87 -0.05
C ASP A 131 -7.44 25.20 -0.23
N CYS A 132 -7.08 24.31 0.70
CA CYS A 132 -5.79 23.65 0.68
C CYS A 132 -5.92 22.21 1.18
N PHE A 133 -5.28 21.27 0.46
CA PHE A 133 -5.14 19.88 0.85
C PHE A 133 -3.66 19.53 1.06
N ILE A 134 -3.28 19.25 2.30
CA ILE A 134 -1.89 18.92 2.69
C ILE A 134 -1.81 17.43 3.01
N SER A 135 -0.90 16.71 2.36
CA SER A 135 -0.74 15.27 2.57
C SER A 135 0.72 14.84 2.58
N GLY A 136 1.09 14.02 3.57
CA GLY A 136 2.33 13.28 3.54
C GLY A 136 2.36 12.29 2.38
N VAL A 137 3.50 12.17 1.70
CA VAL A 137 3.66 11.30 0.54
C VAL A 137 4.45 10.05 0.91
N GLY A 138 3.75 8.90 0.87
CA GLY A 138 4.37 7.59 0.85
C GLY A 138 4.36 7.04 -0.58
N THR A 139 3.27 6.36 -0.96
CA THR A 139 3.07 5.88 -2.35
C THR A 139 2.49 6.95 -3.30
N GLY A 140 2.10 8.10 -2.79
CA GLY A 140 1.44 9.15 -3.56
C GLY A 140 -0.06 8.93 -3.81
N GLY A 141 -0.61 7.75 -3.53
CA GLY A 141 -2.00 7.41 -3.88
C GLY A 141 -3.04 8.35 -3.26
N THR A 142 -2.86 8.73 -2.00
CA THR A 142 -3.80 9.63 -1.30
C THR A 142 -3.82 11.02 -1.92
N ILE A 143 -2.64 11.66 -2.05
CA ILE A 143 -2.58 13.01 -2.59
C ILE A 143 -3.06 13.06 -4.03
N THR A 144 -2.70 12.07 -4.85
CA THR A 144 -3.15 11.96 -6.24
C THR A 144 -4.67 11.81 -6.31
N GLY A 145 -5.21 10.78 -5.67
CA GLY A 145 -6.65 10.48 -5.77
C GLY A 145 -7.54 11.59 -5.22
N VAL A 146 -7.19 12.15 -4.06
CA VAL A 146 -7.96 13.24 -3.43
C VAL A 146 -7.85 14.51 -4.24
N SER A 147 -6.65 14.91 -4.64
CA SER A 147 -6.45 16.17 -5.39
C SER A 147 -7.16 16.16 -6.73
N GLU A 148 -7.11 15.04 -7.46
CA GLU A 148 -7.79 14.94 -8.75
C GLU A 148 -9.31 15.12 -8.66
N VAL A 149 -9.94 14.58 -7.61
CA VAL A 149 -11.39 14.72 -7.40
C VAL A 149 -11.76 16.12 -6.95
N ILE A 150 -11.03 16.64 -5.93
CA ILE A 150 -11.38 17.93 -5.35
C ILE A 150 -11.08 19.07 -6.33
N LYS A 151 -9.97 19.03 -7.08
CA LYS A 151 -9.66 20.04 -8.11
C LYS A 151 -10.65 20.08 -9.26
N LYS A 152 -11.36 18.99 -9.57
CA LYS A 152 -12.47 19.02 -10.52
C LYS A 152 -13.66 19.82 -10.02
N ARG A 153 -13.86 19.90 -8.70
CA ARG A 153 -14.96 20.62 -8.04
C ARG A 153 -14.56 22.04 -7.63
N ASN A 154 -13.32 22.19 -7.16
CA ASN A 154 -12.68 23.45 -6.79
C ASN A 154 -11.31 23.54 -7.45
N PRO A 155 -11.16 24.12 -8.66
CA PRO A 155 -9.90 24.22 -9.39
C PRO A 155 -8.82 25.04 -8.65
N ASP A 156 -9.23 25.99 -7.82
CA ASP A 156 -8.33 26.88 -7.08
C ASP A 156 -7.72 26.23 -5.81
N MET A 157 -8.19 25.03 -5.45
CA MET A 157 -7.66 24.30 -4.30
C MET A 157 -6.17 24.00 -4.48
N ILE A 158 -5.37 24.35 -3.47
CA ILE A 158 -3.92 24.09 -3.45
C ILE A 158 -3.66 22.69 -2.90
N SER A 159 -2.90 21.86 -3.62
CA SER A 159 -2.41 20.58 -3.11
C SER A 159 -0.95 20.70 -2.69
N VAL A 160 -0.66 20.32 -1.43
CA VAL A 160 0.69 20.38 -0.85
C VAL A 160 1.16 18.98 -0.51
N ALA A 161 2.23 18.53 -1.17
CA ALA A 161 2.92 17.29 -0.86
C ALA A 161 3.96 17.52 0.24
N VAL A 162 3.95 16.69 1.27
CA VAL A 162 4.92 16.76 2.38
C VAL A 162 5.76 15.50 2.39
N GLU A 163 7.07 15.66 2.44
CA GLU A 163 8.02 14.55 2.59
C GLU A 163 9.01 14.84 3.74
N PRO A 164 9.60 13.79 4.35
CA PRO A 164 10.59 13.98 5.41
C PRO A 164 11.86 14.62 4.85
N ILE A 165 12.42 15.62 5.55
CA ILE A 165 13.67 16.28 5.15
C ILE A 165 14.85 15.32 5.10
N GLU A 166 14.82 14.27 5.93
CA GLU A 166 15.85 13.23 6.02
C GLU A 166 15.70 12.14 4.95
N SER A 167 14.58 12.14 4.21
CA SER A 167 14.30 11.18 3.14
C SER A 167 13.40 11.82 2.07
N PRO A 168 13.90 12.84 1.36
CA PRO A 168 13.13 13.62 0.38
C PRO A 168 13.08 12.90 -0.98
N VAL A 169 12.35 11.80 -1.06
CA VAL A 169 12.32 10.91 -2.24
C VAL A 169 11.67 11.53 -3.49
N ILE A 170 10.92 12.62 -3.34
CA ILE A 170 10.28 13.32 -4.46
C ILE A 170 11.19 14.42 -5.01
N THR A 171 11.90 15.13 -4.13
CA THR A 171 12.74 16.27 -4.47
C THR A 171 14.22 15.92 -4.66
N GLN A 172 14.61 14.67 -4.41
CA GLN A 172 15.92 14.14 -4.79
C GLN A 172 16.00 14.05 -6.32
N THR A 173 16.51 15.08 -6.95
CA THR A 173 16.93 15.12 -8.36
C THR A 173 18.44 15.15 -8.45
#